data_0f9ff589278288d115d4e3837def7347
#
_entry.id   0f9ff589278288d115d4e3837def7347
#
_cell.length_a   1.000
_cell.length_b   1.000
_cell.length_c   1.000
_cell.angle_alpha   90.00
_cell.angle_beta   90.00
_cell.angle_gamma   90.00
#
_symmetry.space_group_name_H-M   'P 1'
#
loop_
_entity.id
_entity.type
_entity.pdbx_description
1 polymer ?
#
loop_
_entity_poly.entity_id
_entity_poly.type
_entity_poly.pdbx_seq_one_letter_code
_entity_poly.pdbx_strand_id
1 'polypeptide(L)'
;MLKHNQVGAIGGEDISLTLAVVLLVAALVFGGWAFSGRXDYKNNANIKIDNAVALAKQQQNKVDQGFFDEQAKQPLKAYDGPQAYGSLVVNFPKDWSAYVDDTGGSTNGLVDGYFAPGTVPAITNPASVFALRVQVINQSYSAVVQSFAKQQKAGKLTVSAYALPKFPNNVGVEAVGLLGRQSTQSVTMVVVPLRSDTLELWTQGSQYLSDFNTNILPNFSFSP
;
A
#
# COMPACT_ATOMS: atom_id res chain seq x y z
N MET A 1 -34.04 89.90 44.05
CA MET A 1 -32.69 89.34 43.96
C MET A 1 -32.68 88.34 42.78
N LEU A 2 -32.20 88.80 41.65
CA LEU A 2 -32.11 88.00 40.45
C LEU A 2 -30.69 87.41 40.34
N LYS A 3 -30.54 86.07 40.43
CA LYS A 3 -29.30 85.39 40.23
C LYS A 3 -29.04 85.30 38.70
N HIS A 4 -28.00 85.93 38.24
CA HIS A 4 -27.49 85.75 36.87
C HIS A 4 -26.77 84.41 36.78
N ASN A 5 -27.29 83.51 35.95
CA ASN A 5 -26.56 82.34 35.53
C ASN A 5 -25.60 82.75 34.42
N GLN A 6 -24.31 82.71 34.69
CA GLN A 6 -23.32 82.88 33.66
C GLN A 6 -23.20 81.53 32.91
N VAL A 7 -23.65 81.45 31.68
CA VAL A 7 -23.37 80.38 30.75
C VAL A 7 -21.94 80.66 30.18
N GLY A 8 -21.00 79.88 30.63
CA GLY A 8 -19.60 80.01 30.10
C GLY A 8 -19.58 79.77 28.61
N ALA A 9 -19.26 80.77 27.87
CA ALA A 9 -19.04 80.66 26.44
C ALA A 9 -17.77 79.78 26.25
N ILE A 10 -17.91 78.58 25.63
CA ILE A 10 -16.80 77.73 25.26
C ILE A 10 -16.00 78.47 24.17
N GLY A 11 -14.81 78.89 24.50
CA GLY A 11 -13.92 79.58 23.58
C GLY A 11 -13.54 78.68 22.44
N GLY A 12 -13.31 79.26 21.25
CA GLY A 12 -12.89 78.53 20.07
C GLY A 12 -11.60 77.78 20.27
N GLU A 13 -10.76 78.15 21.24
CA GLU A 13 -9.53 77.47 21.61
C GLU A 13 -9.81 76.14 22.33
N ASP A 14 -10.82 76.04 23.13
CA ASP A 14 -11.21 74.80 23.84
C ASP A 14 -11.77 73.77 22.88
N ILE A 15 -12.51 74.23 21.87
CA ILE A 15 -13.05 73.32 20.82
C ILE A 15 -11.90 72.74 19.98
N SER A 16 -10.89 73.54 19.64
CA SER A 16 -9.76 73.04 18.86
C SER A 16 -8.91 72.05 19.63
N LEU A 17 -8.70 72.32 20.92
CA LEU A 17 -7.95 71.40 21.78
C LEU A 17 -8.70 70.07 21.96
N THR A 18 -10.01 70.14 22.18
CA THR A 18 -10.83 68.91 22.33
C THR A 18 -10.81 68.09 21.05
N LEU A 19 -10.92 68.71 19.88
CA LEU A 19 -10.86 68.03 18.60
C LEU A 19 -9.48 67.37 18.35
N ALA A 20 -8.42 68.06 18.75
CA ALA A 20 -7.05 67.54 18.62
C ALA A 20 -6.84 66.28 19.48
N VAL A 21 -7.36 66.31 20.73
CA VAL A 21 -7.27 65.15 21.65
C VAL A 21 -8.07 63.97 21.12
N VAL A 22 -9.28 64.19 20.58
CA VAL A 22 -10.11 63.13 19.98
C VAL A 22 -9.40 62.49 18.77
N LEU A 23 -8.80 63.32 17.90
CA LEU A 23 -8.06 62.82 16.74
C LEU A 23 -6.83 62.01 17.16
N LEU A 24 -6.13 62.46 18.22
CA LEU A 24 -4.95 61.75 18.73
C LEU A 24 -5.34 60.37 19.30
N VAL A 25 -6.41 60.29 20.07
CA VAL A 25 -6.92 59.02 20.62
C VAL A 25 -7.34 58.10 19.48
N ALA A 26 -8.04 58.62 18.47
CA ALA A 26 -8.45 57.86 17.32
C ALA A 26 -7.25 57.29 16.57
N ALA A 27 -6.19 58.12 16.39
CA ALA A 27 -4.95 57.68 15.72
C ALA A 27 -4.21 56.59 16.52
N LEU A 28 -4.19 56.71 17.87
CA LEU A 28 -3.56 55.70 18.71
C LEU A 28 -4.31 54.36 18.66
N VAL A 29 -5.65 54.40 18.70
CA VAL A 29 -6.49 53.20 18.62
C VAL A 29 -6.32 52.54 17.25
N PHE A 30 -6.35 53.33 16.18
CA PHE A 30 -6.21 52.81 14.81
C PHE A 30 -4.80 52.29 14.59
N GLY A 31 -3.78 52.99 15.07
CA GLY A 31 -2.38 52.54 15.01
C GLY A 31 -2.17 51.26 15.78
N GLY A 32 -2.71 51.15 16.99
CA GLY A 32 -2.65 49.94 17.82
C GLY A 32 -3.32 48.74 17.14
N TRP A 33 -4.52 48.95 16.57
CA TRP A 33 -5.26 47.93 15.84
C TRP A 33 -4.51 47.47 14.57
N ALA A 34 -4.02 48.41 13.80
CA ALA A 34 -3.26 48.08 12.58
C ALA A 34 -1.94 47.36 12.87
N PHE A 35 -1.29 47.71 13.96
CA PHE A 35 -0.03 47.07 14.38
C PHE A 35 -0.28 45.66 14.91
N SER A 36 -1.33 45.46 15.68
CA SER A 36 -1.76 44.19 16.22
C SER A 36 -2.14 43.22 15.10
N GLY A 37 -2.86 43.69 14.09
CA GLY A 37 -3.21 42.89 12.91
C GLY A 37 -2.00 42.38 12.11
N ARG A 38 -0.94 43.15 12.12
CA ARG A 38 0.32 42.78 11.45
C ARG A 38 1.12 41.66 12.13
N UNK A 39 0.93 41.73 13.15
CA UNK A 39 1.59 40.83 13.91
C UNK A 39 0.98 39.53 13.86
N ASP A 40 -0.16 39.44 14.01
CA ASP A 40 -0.92 38.21 13.87
C ASP A 40 -0.75 37.61 12.47
N TYR A 41 -0.75 38.39 11.46
CA TYR A 41 -0.56 37.95 10.08
C TYR A 41 0.82 37.27 9.89
N LYS A 42 1.88 37.87 10.43
CA LYS A 42 3.23 37.31 10.34
C LYS A 42 3.34 35.97 11.10
N ASN A 43 2.78 35.90 12.30
CA ASN A 43 2.82 34.68 13.11
C ASN A 43 2.02 33.55 12.45
N ASN A 44 0.84 33.86 11.96
CA ASN A 44 -0.03 32.86 11.28
C ASN A 44 0.59 32.42 9.94
N ALA A 45 1.25 33.29 9.21
CA ALA A 45 1.93 32.96 7.96
C ALA A 45 3.10 32.00 8.23
N ASN A 46 3.90 32.27 9.26
CA ASN A 46 5.02 31.40 9.64
C ASN A 46 4.53 29.99 10.05
N ILE A 47 3.48 29.91 10.87
CA ILE A 47 2.89 28.63 11.27
C ILE A 47 2.37 27.84 10.05
N LYS A 48 1.72 28.54 9.11
CA LYS A 48 1.22 27.91 7.87
C LYS A 48 2.37 27.40 6.99
N ILE A 49 3.43 28.19 6.89
CA ILE A 49 4.64 27.81 6.13
C ILE A 49 5.31 26.60 6.80
N ASP A 50 5.50 26.63 8.11
CA ASP A 50 6.13 25.53 8.85
C ASP A 50 5.33 24.23 8.69
N ASN A 51 3.99 24.32 8.79
CA ASN A 51 3.11 23.17 8.58
C ASN A 51 3.18 22.65 7.15
N ALA A 52 3.22 23.53 6.16
CA ALA A 52 3.35 23.14 4.76
C ALA A 52 4.70 22.49 4.48
N VAL A 53 5.78 23.02 5.05
CA VAL A 53 7.12 22.46 4.94
C VAL A 53 7.18 21.08 5.62
N ALA A 54 6.58 20.93 6.80
CA ALA A 54 6.53 19.66 7.51
C ALA A 54 5.76 18.60 6.72
N LEU A 55 4.63 18.97 6.14
CA LEU A 55 3.82 18.10 5.28
C LEU A 55 4.60 17.70 4.01
N ALA A 56 5.26 18.66 3.37
CA ALA A 56 6.06 18.41 2.18
C ALA A 56 7.23 17.45 2.48
N LYS A 57 7.91 17.65 3.61
CA LYS A 57 8.99 16.75 4.06
C LYS A 57 8.44 15.34 4.34
N GLN A 58 7.28 15.24 4.98
CA GLN A 58 6.66 13.96 5.27
C GLN A 58 6.28 13.22 3.97
N GLN A 59 5.73 13.94 3.00
CA GLN A 59 5.39 13.38 1.69
C GLN A 59 6.65 12.92 0.94
N GLN A 60 7.69 13.76 0.95
CA GLN A 60 8.97 13.41 0.31
C GLN A 60 9.58 12.16 0.94
N ASN A 61 9.59 12.09 2.26
CA ASN A 61 10.12 10.91 2.99
C ASN A 61 9.36 9.64 2.60
N LYS A 62 8.03 9.70 2.45
CA LYS A 62 7.22 8.55 2.02
C LYS A 62 7.56 8.12 0.59
N VAL A 63 7.76 9.08 -0.31
CA VAL A 63 8.13 8.80 -1.71
C VAL A 63 9.54 8.19 -1.76
N ASP A 64 10.49 8.77 -1.03
CA ASP A 64 11.87 8.27 -0.97
C ASP A 64 11.92 6.87 -0.37
N GLN A 65 11.17 6.62 0.72
CA GLN A 65 11.08 5.30 1.33
C GLN A 65 10.52 4.28 0.36
N GLY A 66 9.43 4.62 -0.34
CA GLY A 66 8.84 3.75 -1.37
C GLY A 66 9.82 3.42 -2.49
N PHE A 67 10.59 4.40 -2.93
CA PHE A 67 11.62 4.22 -3.96
C PHE A 67 12.73 3.27 -3.48
N PHE A 68 13.22 3.47 -2.24
CA PHE A 68 14.24 2.59 -1.66
C PHE A 68 13.71 1.16 -1.46
N ASP A 69 12.46 1.02 -1.02
CA ASP A 69 11.84 -0.29 -0.84
C ASP A 69 11.72 -1.04 -2.18
N GLU A 70 11.38 -0.35 -3.26
CA GLU A 70 11.32 -0.95 -4.60
C GLU A 70 12.72 -1.30 -5.12
N GLN A 71 13.72 -0.43 -4.89
CA GLN A 71 15.11 -0.73 -5.26
C GLN A 71 15.67 -1.91 -4.47
N ALA A 72 15.26 -2.08 -3.22
CA ALA A 72 15.71 -3.19 -2.38
C ALA A 72 15.27 -4.55 -2.97
N LYS A 73 14.20 -4.59 -3.76
CA LYS A 73 13.70 -5.80 -4.40
C LYS A 73 14.54 -6.21 -5.63
N GLN A 74 15.31 -5.30 -6.19
CA GLN A 74 16.06 -5.55 -7.42
C GLN A 74 17.58 -5.68 -7.17
N PRO A 75 18.28 -6.46 -7.97
CA PRO A 75 17.76 -7.37 -8.99
C PRO A 75 17.01 -8.55 -8.35
N LEU A 76 16.10 -9.16 -9.10
CA LEU A 76 15.36 -10.33 -8.61
C LEU A 76 16.32 -11.50 -8.42
N LYS A 77 16.06 -12.32 -7.39
CA LYS A 77 16.68 -13.64 -7.23
C LYS A 77 15.87 -14.65 -8.00
N ALA A 78 16.52 -15.76 -8.42
CA ALA A 78 15.85 -16.84 -9.10
C ALA A 78 15.99 -18.15 -8.32
N TYR A 79 14.92 -18.92 -8.28
CA TYR A 79 14.94 -20.34 -7.98
C TYR A 79 14.76 -21.08 -9.29
N ASP A 80 15.66 -22.04 -9.56
CA ASP A 80 15.63 -22.90 -10.76
C ASP A 80 15.28 -24.31 -10.33
N GLY A 81 14.07 -24.74 -10.68
CA GLY A 81 13.55 -26.06 -10.32
C GLY A 81 14.01 -27.17 -11.25
N PRO A 82 13.89 -28.44 -10.80
CA PRO A 82 14.35 -29.60 -11.59
C PRO A 82 13.60 -29.75 -12.91
N GLN A 83 14.29 -30.27 -13.92
CA GLN A 83 13.71 -30.52 -15.22
C GLN A 83 12.58 -31.56 -15.15
N ALA A 84 12.67 -32.50 -14.22
CA ALA A 84 11.65 -33.54 -14.04
C ALA A 84 10.28 -32.92 -13.73
N TYR A 85 10.25 -31.76 -13.05
CA TYR A 85 9.02 -31.09 -12.60
C TYR A 85 8.78 -29.77 -13.35
N GLY A 86 9.22 -29.69 -14.61
CA GLY A 86 8.88 -28.59 -15.52
C GLY A 86 9.87 -27.44 -15.57
N SER A 87 11.09 -27.61 -15.06
CA SER A 87 12.13 -26.56 -15.13
C SER A 87 11.58 -25.18 -14.70
N LEU A 88 10.91 -25.12 -13.54
CA LEU A 88 10.32 -23.87 -13.04
C LEU A 88 11.42 -22.84 -12.80
N VAL A 89 11.23 -21.61 -13.25
CA VAL A 89 12.08 -20.47 -12.87
C VAL A 89 11.20 -19.46 -12.15
N VAL A 90 11.41 -19.34 -10.85
CA VAL A 90 10.65 -18.42 -10.00
C VAL A 90 11.55 -17.22 -9.69
N ASN A 91 11.26 -16.09 -10.30
CA ASN A 91 11.95 -14.85 -10.02
C ASN A 91 11.21 -14.10 -8.91
N PHE A 92 11.92 -13.75 -7.84
CA PHE A 92 11.31 -13.13 -6.65
C PHE A 92 12.23 -12.04 -6.10
N PRO A 93 11.66 -11.08 -5.33
CA PRO A 93 12.44 -9.97 -4.77
C PRO A 93 13.66 -10.43 -3.99
N LYS A 94 14.79 -9.73 -4.14
CA LYS A 94 16.06 -10.15 -3.53
C LYS A 94 16.03 -10.13 -2.00
N ASP A 95 15.15 -9.31 -1.41
CA ASP A 95 14.95 -9.20 0.04
C ASP A 95 14.12 -10.37 0.61
N TRP A 96 13.56 -11.23 -0.28
CA TRP A 96 12.83 -12.42 0.15
C TRP A 96 13.76 -13.61 0.34
N SER A 97 13.32 -14.57 1.16
CA SER A 97 13.91 -15.89 1.30
C SER A 97 12.97 -16.95 0.75
N ALA A 98 13.54 -18.08 0.35
CA ALA A 98 12.80 -19.21 -0.19
C ALA A 98 13.17 -20.49 0.55
N TYR A 99 12.19 -21.34 0.78
CA TYR A 99 12.35 -22.76 1.13
C TYR A 99 11.57 -23.55 0.09
N VAL A 100 12.25 -24.47 -0.59
CA VAL A 100 11.60 -25.30 -1.62
C VAL A 100 11.97 -26.76 -1.39
N ASP A 101 10.95 -27.62 -1.28
CA ASP A 101 11.10 -29.07 -1.37
C ASP A 101 10.77 -29.49 -2.80
N ASP A 102 11.79 -29.85 -3.57
CA ASP A 102 11.67 -30.28 -4.96
C ASP A 102 12.16 -31.71 -5.17
N THR A 103 12.14 -32.51 -4.09
CA THR A 103 12.56 -33.91 -4.11
C THR A 103 11.53 -34.84 -4.76
N GLY A 104 10.32 -34.35 -4.98
CA GLY A 104 9.20 -35.17 -5.46
C GLY A 104 8.56 -36.06 -4.40
N GLY A 105 9.06 -35.95 -3.17
CA GLY A 105 8.56 -36.73 -2.03
C GLY A 105 7.72 -35.97 -1.03
N SER A 106 7.44 -34.73 -1.30
CA SER A 106 6.62 -33.92 -0.39
C SER A 106 5.19 -34.44 -0.32
N THR A 107 4.59 -34.42 0.87
CA THR A 107 3.18 -34.76 1.05
C THR A 107 2.25 -33.78 0.33
N ASN A 108 2.75 -32.61 0.00
CA ASN A 108 1.97 -31.53 -0.63
C ASN A 108 2.11 -31.50 -2.15
N GLY A 109 3.18 -32.10 -2.71
CA GLY A 109 3.37 -32.07 -4.16
C GLY A 109 4.75 -32.55 -4.59
N LEU A 110 4.98 -32.55 -5.89
CA LEU A 110 6.28 -32.88 -6.50
C LEU A 110 7.28 -31.74 -6.26
N VAL A 111 6.79 -30.50 -6.23
CA VAL A 111 7.52 -29.29 -5.81
C VAL A 111 6.62 -28.57 -4.79
N ASP A 112 7.18 -28.12 -3.69
CA ASP A 112 6.46 -27.37 -2.66
C ASP A 112 7.32 -26.21 -2.17
N GLY A 113 7.06 -25.02 -2.71
CA GLY A 113 7.84 -23.80 -2.48
C GLY A 113 7.14 -22.77 -1.62
N TYR A 114 7.89 -22.17 -0.72
CA TYR A 114 7.46 -21.16 0.26
C TYR A 114 8.41 -19.98 0.15
N PHE A 115 7.87 -18.78 -0.08
CA PHE A 115 8.65 -17.56 -0.25
C PHE A 115 8.08 -16.46 0.64
N ALA A 116 8.94 -15.71 1.32
CA ALA A 116 8.51 -14.64 2.21
C ALA A 116 9.60 -13.57 2.35
N PRO A 117 9.22 -12.30 2.59
CA PRO A 117 10.19 -11.26 2.90
C PRO A 117 11.02 -11.62 4.13
N GLY A 118 12.32 -11.35 4.07
CA GLY A 118 13.24 -11.65 5.17
C GLY A 118 13.42 -13.13 5.37
N THR A 119 12.69 -13.74 6.30
CA THR A 119 12.84 -15.15 6.67
C THR A 119 11.53 -15.90 6.41
N VAL A 120 11.62 -17.09 5.82
CA VAL A 120 10.44 -17.94 5.61
C VAL A 120 9.87 -18.36 6.97
N PRO A 121 8.60 -18.09 7.24
CA PRO A 121 7.96 -18.53 8.49
C PRO A 121 7.91 -20.06 8.60
N ALA A 122 7.65 -20.56 9.81
CA ALA A 122 7.51 -22.01 10.05
C ALA A 122 6.43 -22.60 9.15
N ILE A 123 6.82 -23.51 8.26
CA ILE A 123 5.90 -24.10 7.27
C ILE A 123 4.87 -25.04 7.90
N THR A 124 5.16 -25.54 9.10
CA THR A 124 4.24 -26.42 9.85
C THR A 124 3.20 -25.63 10.67
N ASN A 125 3.33 -24.32 10.77
CA ASN A 125 2.40 -23.48 11.52
C ASN A 125 1.24 -23.05 10.59
N PRO A 126 -0.01 -23.46 10.84
CA PRO A 126 -1.13 -23.09 9.96
C PRO A 126 -1.45 -21.59 9.96
N ALA A 127 -0.93 -20.82 10.92
CA ALA A 127 -1.09 -19.37 10.97
C ALA A 127 -0.04 -18.64 10.13
N SER A 128 0.97 -19.33 9.61
CA SER A 128 2.00 -18.70 8.76
C SER A 128 1.39 -18.17 7.47
N VAL A 129 1.83 -16.98 7.07
CA VAL A 129 1.42 -16.33 5.83
C VAL A 129 2.64 -16.23 4.94
N PHE A 130 2.49 -16.65 3.69
CA PHE A 130 3.57 -16.64 2.70
C PHE A 130 3.25 -15.64 1.59
N ALA A 131 4.27 -14.90 1.20
CA ALA A 131 4.14 -13.92 0.11
C ALA A 131 3.91 -14.61 -1.23
N LEU A 132 4.52 -15.81 -1.39
CA LEU A 132 4.30 -16.64 -2.58
C LEU A 132 4.41 -18.11 -2.18
N ARG A 133 3.47 -18.91 -2.69
CA ARG A 133 3.54 -20.36 -2.69
C ARG A 133 3.62 -20.83 -4.14
N VAL A 134 4.43 -21.85 -4.38
CA VAL A 134 4.54 -22.50 -5.69
C VAL A 134 4.47 -24.00 -5.47
N GLN A 135 3.53 -24.66 -6.14
CA GLN A 135 3.41 -26.12 -6.05
C GLN A 135 3.26 -26.75 -7.43
N VAL A 136 3.90 -27.89 -7.62
CA VAL A 136 3.58 -28.82 -8.72
C VAL A 136 2.93 -30.04 -8.06
N ILE A 137 1.67 -30.26 -8.35
CA ILE A 137 0.91 -31.36 -7.77
C ILE A 137 0.65 -32.46 -8.80
N ASN A 138 0.78 -33.71 -8.37
CA ASN A 138 0.55 -34.88 -9.23
C ASN A 138 -0.95 -35.13 -9.37
N GLN A 139 -1.64 -34.18 -9.98
CA GLN A 139 -3.07 -34.25 -10.30
C GLN A 139 -3.29 -33.56 -11.64
N SER A 140 -4.25 -34.08 -12.40
CA SER A 140 -4.59 -33.43 -13.67
C SER A 140 -5.23 -32.05 -13.43
N TYR A 141 -4.95 -31.11 -14.32
CA TYR A 141 -5.48 -29.75 -14.28
C TYR A 141 -7.02 -29.73 -14.14
N SER A 142 -7.71 -30.64 -14.91
CA SER A 142 -9.19 -30.70 -14.84
C SER A 142 -9.68 -31.12 -13.44
N ALA A 143 -9.00 -32.04 -12.77
CA ALA A 143 -9.36 -32.47 -11.42
C ALA A 143 -9.21 -31.31 -10.42
N VAL A 144 -8.12 -30.54 -10.52
CA VAL A 144 -7.85 -29.40 -9.66
C VAL A 144 -8.94 -28.34 -9.86
N VAL A 145 -9.22 -27.95 -11.09
CA VAL A 145 -10.23 -26.92 -11.37
C VAL A 145 -11.62 -27.36 -10.89
N GLN A 146 -11.98 -28.65 -11.07
CA GLN A 146 -13.23 -29.21 -10.56
C GLN A 146 -13.33 -29.11 -9.04
N SER A 147 -12.22 -29.21 -8.33
CA SER A 147 -12.22 -29.12 -6.86
C SER A 147 -12.70 -27.75 -6.37
N PHE A 148 -12.56 -26.70 -7.18
CA PHE A 148 -13.01 -25.34 -6.85
C PHE A 148 -14.53 -25.16 -6.93
N ALA A 149 -15.25 -26.07 -7.62
CA ALA A 149 -16.66 -25.89 -7.94
C ALA A 149 -17.53 -25.69 -6.68
N LYS A 150 -17.18 -26.37 -5.58
CA LYS A 150 -17.92 -26.25 -4.31
C LYS A 150 -17.77 -24.83 -3.71
N GLN A 151 -16.55 -24.29 -3.70
CA GLN A 151 -16.28 -22.94 -3.20
C GLN A 151 -16.90 -21.86 -4.11
N GLN A 152 -16.87 -22.08 -5.43
CA GLN A 152 -17.53 -21.18 -6.40
C GLN A 152 -19.04 -21.13 -6.14
N LYS A 153 -19.70 -22.29 -6.00
CA LYS A 153 -21.15 -22.37 -5.73
C LYS A 153 -21.50 -21.71 -4.40
N ALA A 154 -20.59 -21.74 -3.42
CA ALA A 154 -20.77 -21.09 -2.11
C ALA A 154 -20.46 -19.59 -2.14
N GLY A 155 -20.07 -19.03 -3.30
CA GLY A 155 -19.68 -17.62 -3.42
C GLY A 155 -18.40 -17.26 -2.72
N LYS A 156 -17.58 -18.25 -2.36
CA LYS A 156 -16.32 -18.03 -1.62
C LYS A 156 -15.11 -17.87 -2.55
N LEU A 157 -15.25 -18.28 -3.80
CA LEU A 157 -14.17 -18.30 -4.78
C LEU A 157 -14.68 -17.83 -6.13
N THR A 158 -13.97 -16.92 -6.76
CA THR A 158 -14.17 -16.52 -8.15
C THR A 158 -13.09 -17.15 -9.00
N VAL A 159 -13.46 -17.81 -10.07
CA VAL A 159 -12.50 -18.46 -10.99
C VAL A 159 -12.73 -17.88 -12.40
N SER A 160 -11.66 -17.40 -13.01
CA SER A 160 -11.68 -16.82 -14.37
C SER A 160 -10.51 -17.36 -15.18
N ALA A 161 -10.65 -17.36 -16.50
CA ALA A 161 -9.55 -17.78 -17.39
C ALA A 161 -8.36 -16.84 -17.22
N TYR A 162 -7.17 -17.41 -17.21
CA TYR A 162 -5.93 -16.66 -17.05
C TYR A 162 -4.79 -17.33 -17.80
N ALA A 163 -3.92 -16.54 -18.41
CA ALA A 163 -2.68 -17.04 -19.01
C ALA A 163 -1.50 -16.27 -18.46
N LEU A 164 -0.45 -16.97 -18.10
CA LEU A 164 0.79 -16.33 -17.65
C LEU A 164 1.37 -15.47 -18.77
N PRO A 165 1.92 -14.29 -18.46
CA PRO A 165 2.39 -13.35 -19.50
C PRO A 165 3.38 -13.95 -20.50
N LYS A 166 4.29 -14.83 -20.04
CA LYS A 166 5.26 -15.51 -20.94
C LYS A 166 4.65 -16.70 -21.68
N PHE A 167 3.45 -17.15 -21.32
CA PHE A 167 2.84 -18.37 -21.87
C PHE A 167 1.38 -18.11 -22.25
N PRO A 168 1.10 -17.19 -23.20
CA PRO A 168 -0.28 -16.82 -23.53
C PRO A 168 -1.09 -17.98 -24.12
N ASN A 169 -0.43 -18.98 -24.69
CA ASN A 169 -1.11 -20.15 -25.28
C ASN A 169 -1.38 -21.25 -24.24
N ASN A 170 -0.79 -21.19 -23.06
CA ASN A 170 -1.04 -22.16 -21.99
C ASN A 170 -2.07 -21.56 -21.01
N VAL A 171 -3.34 -21.70 -21.40
CA VAL A 171 -4.45 -21.07 -20.64
C VAL A 171 -4.79 -21.93 -19.44
N GLY A 172 -4.73 -21.32 -18.28
CA GLY A 172 -5.17 -21.85 -17.01
C GLY A 172 -6.31 -21.02 -16.43
N VAL A 173 -6.37 -20.94 -15.11
CA VAL A 173 -7.34 -20.12 -14.38
C VAL A 173 -6.66 -19.31 -13.28
N GLU A 174 -7.27 -18.17 -12.98
CA GLU A 174 -7.01 -17.42 -11.76
C GLU A 174 -8.20 -17.63 -10.81
N ALA A 175 -7.90 -18.02 -9.58
CA ALA A 175 -8.89 -18.25 -8.54
C ALA A 175 -8.65 -17.24 -7.40
N VAL A 176 -9.66 -16.42 -7.09
CA VAL A 176 -9.56 -15.37 -6.08
C VAL A 176 -10.63 -15.61 -5.02
N GLY A 177 -10.22 -15.69 -3.77
CA GLY A 177 -11.15 -15.88 -2.66
C GLY A 177 -10.60 -16.78 -1.56
N LEU A 178 -11.49 -17.44 -0.84
CA LEU A 178 -11.14 -18.32 0.27
C LEU A 178 -10.94 -19.75 -0.23
N LEU A 179 -9.71 -20.23 -0.16
CA LEU A 179 -9.39 -21.63 -0.50
C LEU A 179 -9.30 -22.46 0.77
N GLY A 180 -9.99 -23.60 0.74
CA GLY A 180 -10.01 -24.54 1.87
C GLY A 180 -11.16 -24.31 2.84
N ARG A 181 -11.38 -25.30 3.68
CA ARG A 181 -12.53 -25.30 4.61
C ARG A 181 -12.35 -24.35 5.79
N GLN A 182 -11.11 -24.11 6.20
CA GLN A 182 -10.78 -23.33 7.40
C GLN A 182 -9.98 -22.07 7.08
N SER A 183 -9.81 -21.75 5.78
CA SER A 183 -9.06 -20.55 5.42
C SER A 183 -9.87 -19.29 5.75
N THR A 184 -9.27 -18.43 6.56
CA THR A 184 -9.82 -17.11 6.87
C THR A 184 -9.18 -16.02 6.01
N GLN A 185 -8.16 -16.39 5.23
CA GLN A 185 -7.42 -15.45 4.41
C GLN A 185 -7.80 -15.65 2.94
N SER A 186 -8.01 -14.55 2.26
CA SER A 186 -8.20 -14.55 0.81
C SER A 186 -6.87 -14.84 0.13
N VAL A 187 -6.92 -15.65 -0.92
CA VAL A 187 -5.77 -15.93 -1.78
C VAL A 187 -6.07 -15.45 -3.20
N THR A 188 -5.01 -15.14 -3.93
CA THR A 188 -5.04 -15.02 -5.39
C THR A 188 -4.12 -16.12 -5.91
N MET A 189 -4.69 -17.05 -6.66
CA MET A 189 -4.00 -18.27 -7.11
C MET A 189 -4.10 -18.36 -8.64
N VAL A 190 -3.00 -18.66 -9.28
CA VAL A 190 -2.94 -19.00 -10.71
C VAL A 190 -2.67 -20.50 -10.82
N VAL A 191 -3.49 -21.19 -11.60
CA VAL A 191 -3.40 -22.64 -11.82
C VAL A 191 -3.29 -22.89 -13.32
N VAL A 192 -2.22 -23.57 -13.74
CA VAL A 192 -1.99 -23.86 -15.15
C VAL A 192 -1.62 -25.34 -15.35
N PRO A 193 -2.00 -25.92 -16.50
CA PRO A 193 -1.57 -27.30 -16.80
C PRO A 193 -0.05 -27.37 -17.01
N LEU A 194 0.56 -28.41 -16.47
CA LEU A 194 1.99 -28.72 -16.62
C LEU A 194 2.14 -30.20 -16.97
N ARG A 195 2.12 -30.51 -18.27
CA ARG A 195 2.15 -31.90 -18.75
C ARG A 195 0.97 -32.71 -18.17
N SER A 196 1.23 -33.79 -17.43
CA SER A 196 0.20 -34.59 -16.72
C SER A 196 -0.17 -34.00 -15.38
N ASP A 197 0.59 -33.03 -14.89
CA ASP A 197 0.50 -32.45 -13.54
C ASP A 197 -0.15 -31.08 -13.59
N THR A 198 -0.22 -30.44 -12.44
CA THR A 198 -0.76 -29.07 -12.31
C THR A 198 0.23 -28.21 -11.55
N LEU A 199 0.48 -27.03 -12.10
CA LEU A 199 1.28 -25.98 -11.45
C LEU A 199 0.33 -24.99 -10.80
N GLU A 200 0.57 -24.70 -9.55
CA GLU A 200 -0.15 -23.71 -8.77
C GLU A 200 0.81 -22.65 -8.23
N LEU A 201 0.45 -21.38 -8.41
CA LEU A 201 1.17 -20.24 -7.82
C LEU A 201 0.15 -19.39 -7.08
N TRP A 202 0.41 -19.05 -5.82
CA TRP A 202 -0.53 -18.17 -5.12
C TRP A 202 0.14 -17.30 -4.08
N THR A 203 -0.53 -16.19 -3.76
CA THR A 203 -0.18 -15.29 -2.67
C THR A 203 -1.29 -15.28 -1.63
N GLN A 204 -0.93 -15.05 -0.38
CA GLN A 204 -1.86 -15.04 0.75
C GLN A 204 -2.04 -13.61 1.25
N GLY A 205 -3.30 -13.17 1.30
CA GLY A 205 -3.64 -11.81 1.70
C GLY A 205 -3.39 -10.80 0.59
N SER A 206 -3.69 -9.55 0.88
CA SER A 206 -3.57 -8.47 -0.11
C SER A 206 -2.21 -7.78 -0.10
N GLN A 207 -1.43 -7.94 0.97
CA GLN A 207 -0.19 -7.20 1.16
C GLN A 207 0.89 -7.54 0.12
N TYR A 208 0.84 -8.75 -0.44
CA TYR A 208 1.85 -9.21 -1.43
C TYR A 208 1.30 -9.25 -2.86
N LEU A 209 0.04 -8.84 -3.05
CA LEU A 209 -0.62 -8.95 -4.35
C LEU A 209 0.08 -8.09 -5.43
N SER A 210 0.59 -6.93 -5.03
CA SER A 210 1.36 -6.09 -5.94
C SER A 210 2.61 -6.82 -6.44
N ASP A 211 3.42 -7.36 -5.53
CA ASP A 211 4.62 -8.12 -5.91
C ASP A 211 4.28 -9.35 -6.75
N PHE A 212 3.20 -10.05 -6.40
CA PHE A 212 2.72 -11.21 -7.16
C PHE A 212 2.44 -10.84 -8.62
N ASN A 213 1.73 -9.74 -8.84
CA ASN A 213 1.31 -9.31 -10.18
C ASN A 213 2.42 -8.62 -10.98
N THR A 214 3.32 -7.86 -10.32
CA THR A 214 4.32 -7.05 -11.03
C THR A 214 5.70 -7.69 -11.08
N ASN A 215 6.08 -8.49 -10.09
CA ASN A 215 7.41 -9.07 -9.98
C ASN A 215 7.42 -10.58 -10.27
N ILE A 216 6.41 -11.32 -9.78
CA ILE A 216 6.41 -12.79 -9.86
C ILE A 216 5.84 -13.26 -11.21
N LEU A 217 4.55 -13.00 -11.46
CA LEU A 217 3.86 -13.58 -12.64
C LEU A 217 4.50 -13.18 -13.98
N PRO A 218 4.94 -11.90 -14.17
CA PRO A 218 5.56 -11.53 -15.45
C PRO A 218 6.95 -12.15 -15.66
N ASN A 219 7.63 -12.54 -14.59
CA ASN A 219 8.99 -13.07 -14.65
C ASN A 219 9.04 -14.59 -14.45
N PHE A 220 7.91 -15.20 -14.14
CA PHE A 220 7.82 -16.66 -13.97
C PHE A 220 7.96 -17.36 -15.32
N SER A 221 8.67 -18.52 -15.32
CA SER A 221 8.73 -19.37 -16.51
C SER A 221 8.81 -20.85 -16.12
N PHE A 222 8.43 -21.71 -17.06
CA PHE A 222 8.44 -23.16 -16.90
C PHE A 222 8.45 -23.83 -18.28
N SER A 223 8.61 -25.16 -18.30
CA SER A 223 8.55 -25.96 -19.53
C SER A 223 7.23 -26.73 -19.53
N PRO A 224 6.22 -26.25 -20.29
CA PRO A 224 4.88 -26.86 -20.29
C PRO A 224 4.87 -28.30 -20.83
#